data_144170a0d21fcb7120b5545fdfc9af1a
#
_entry.id   144170a0d21fcb7120b5545fdfc9af1a
#
_cell.length_a   1.000
_cell.length_b   1.000
_cell.length_c   1.000
_cell.angle_alpha   90.00
_cell.angle_beta   90.00
_cell.angle_gamma   90.00
#
_symmetry.space_group_name_H-M   'P 1'
#
loop_
_entity.id
_entity.type
_entity.pdbx_description
1 polymer ?
#
loop_
_entity_poly.entity_id
_entity_poly.type
_entity_poly.pdbx_seq_one_letter_code
_entity_poly.pdbx_strand_id
1 'polypeptide(L)'
;MYELNYARYYIPQLFPDLSGRIIFIDDDCIVQGDLYELFNVKLKPTDHWGQPLPEDCTGSAKRVTLMKNVYADLNIELXRTKHVQMLDINPTACSFNTGVYVTDIDIWRKHNITQKLEYWLTLNTKEEVYGSERGGGGSQPPMMLVFHNKYTSMDPIWHVRYLGWTKGTSYTSSFLSQAKLLHWNGQFKPWGRVSQHSEIWNKYFIEDPLGKFAPIRKS
;
A
#
# COMPACT_ATOMS: atom_id res chain seq x y z
N MET A 1 -12.17 -7.89 -11.28
CA MET A 1 -11.30 -6.71 -11.09
C MET A 1 -10.34 -6.86 -9.91
N TYR A 2 -10.65 -7.70 -8.91
CA TYR A 2 -9.76 -7.91 -7.75
C TYR A 2 -8.57 -8.84 -8.02
N GLU A 3 -8.64 -9.65 -9.08
CA GLU A 3 -7.60 -10.65 -9.35
C GLU A 3 -6.23 -10.02 -9.67
N LEU A 4 -6.21 -8.92 -10.40
CA LEU A 4 -4.98 -8.22 -10.74
C LEU A 4 -4.25 -7.65 -9.52
N ASN A 5 -5.00 -7.32 -8.46
CA ASN A 5 -4.41 -6.82 -7.23
C ASN A 5 -3.45 -7.84 -6.59
N TYR A 6 -3.71 -9.13 -6.80
CA TYR A 6 -2.84 -10.18 -6.25
C TYR A 6 -1.61 -10.47 -7.12
N ALA A 7 -1.51 -9.88 -8.32
CA ALA A 7 -0.35 -10.07 -9.20
C ALA A 7 0.96 -9.67 -8.51
N ARG A 8 0.91 -8.71 -7.57
CA ARG A 8 2.09 -8.27 -6.79
C ARG A 8 2.73 -9.40 -5.99
N TYR A 9 1.97 -10.46 -5.65
CA TYR A 9 2.50 -11.63 -4.93
C TYR A 9 3.41 -12.48 -5.82
N TYR A 10 3.18 -12.42 -7.13
CA TYR A 10 3.78 -13.29 -8.12
C TYR A 10 4.87 -12.61 -8.96
N ILE A 11 5.30 -11.40 -8.54
CA ILE A 11 6.38 -10.67 -9.25
C ILE A 11 7.60 -11.59 -9.48
N PRO A 12 8.07 -12.38 -8.47
CA PRO A 12 9.23 -13.24 -8.71
C PRO A 12 9.00 -14.35 -9.75
N GLN A 13 7.74 -14.79 -9.92
CA GLN A 13 7.38 -15.80 -10.92
C GLN A 13 7.10 -15.17 -12.29
N LEU A 14 6.46 -14.00 -12.30
CA LEU A 14 6.17 -13.26 -13.53
C LEU A 14 7.43 -12.74 -14.20
N PHE A 15 8.45 -12.44 -13.39
CA PHE A 15 9.73 -11.91 -13.86
C PHE A 15 10.87 -12.75 -13.28
N PRO A 16 11.10 -13.95 -13.81
CA PRO A 16 12.06 -14.88 -13.20
C PRO A 16 13.51 -14.38 -13.22
N ASP A 17 13.85 -13.53 -14.20
CA ASP A 17 15.19 -12.97 -14.34
C ASP A 17 15.41 -11.74 -13.46
N LEU A 18 14.36 -11.20 -12.83
CA LEU A 18 14.46 -10.06 -11.94
C LEU A 18 15.17 -10.47 -10.65
N SER A 19 16.18 -9.72 -10.24
CA SER A 19 16.94 -10.00 -9.01
C SER A 19 17.21 -8.68 -8.26
N GLY A 20 17.60 -8.83 -6.99
CA GLY A 20 17.94 -7.70 -6.15
C GLY A 20 16.72 -6.87 -5.74
N ARG A 21 16.98 -5.60 -5.48
CA ARG A 21 15.99 -4.69 -4.90
C ARG A 21 15.03 -4.15 -5.96
N ILE A 22 13.76 -4.03 -5.59
CA ILE A 22 12.74 -3.37 -6.42
C ILE A 22 11.95 -2.35 -5.58
N ILE A 23 11.35 -1.40 -6.27
CA ILE A 23 10.29 -0.53 -5.73
C ILE A 23 8.99 -0.94 -6.41
N PHE A 24 7.96 -1.23 -5.62
CA PHE A 24 6.60 -1.43 -6.12
C PHE A 24 5.80 -0.15 -5.88
N ILE A 25 5.02 0.26 -6.88
CA ILE A 25 4.17 1.45 -6.80
C ILE A 25 2.84 1.12 -7.48
N ASP A 26 1.72 1.38 -6.79
CA ASP A 26 0.38 1.21 -7.37
C ASP A 26 0.16 2.20 -8.52
N ASP A 27 -0.73 1.84 -9.44
CA ASP A 27 -1.01 2.61 -10.67
C ASP A 27 -1.77 3.93 -10.42
N ASP A 28 -2.26 4.14 -9.20
CA ASP A 28 -2.95 5.37 -8.81
C ASP A 28 -2.03 6.30 -7.98
N CYS A 29 -0.74 6.23 -8.24
CA CYS A 29 0.29 7.06 -7.59
C CYS A 29 0.92 8.05 -8.57
N ILE A 30 1.42 9.16 -8.02
CA ILE A 30 2.28 10.12 -8.74
C ILE A 30 3.57 10.27 -7.94
N VAL A 31 4.69 10.04 -8.62
CA VAL A 31 6.03 10.22 -8.03
C VAL A 31 6.49 11.66 -8.30
N GLN A 32 6.86 12.37 -7.26
CA GLN A 32 7.39 13.73 -7.34
C GLN A 32 8.86 13.82 -6.89
N GLY A 33 9.33 12.81 -6.16
CA GLY A 33 10.68 12.77 -5.66
C GLY A 33 11.61 11.86 -6.47
N ASP A 34 12.90 11.91 -6.16
CA ASP A 34 13.89 11.06 -6.82
C ASP A 34 13.82 9.64 -6.23
N LEU A 35 13.36 8.69 -7.04
CA LEU A 35 13.24 7.28 -6.64
C LEU A 35 14.56 6.65 -6.18
N TYR A 36 15.70 7.24 -6.56
CA TYR A 36 17.01 6.77 -6.08
C TYR A 36 17.09 6.81 -4.55
N GLU A 37 16.52 7.84 -3.92
CA GLU A 37 16.47 7.92 -2.45
C GLU A 37 15.65 6.78 -1.85
N LEU A 38 14.50 6.49 -2.44
CA LEU A 38 13.62 5.41 -1.99
C LEU A 38 14.28 4.04 -2.22
N PHE A 39 14.90 3.86 -3.38
CA PHE A 39 15.60 2.62 -3.73
C PHE A 39 16.73 2.30 -2.73
N ASN A 40 17.41 3.31 -2.23
CA ASN A 40 18.57 3.13 -1.34
C ASN A 40 18.21 3.19 0.15
N VAL A 41 16.93 3.16 0.51
CA VAL A 41 16.53 3.13 1.92
C VAL A 41 17.19 1.94 2.62
N LYS A 42 17.71 2.18 3.83
CA LYS A 42 18.39 1.13 4.60
C LYS A 42 17.34 0.24 5.26
N LEU A 43 17.19 -0.97 4.76
CA LEU A 43 16.38 -2.00 5.41
C LEU A 43 17.21 -2.64 6.53
N LYS A 44 16.57 -2.92 7.66
CA LYS A 44 17.24 -3.65 8.75
C LYS A 44 17.57 -5.07 8.28
N PRO A 45 18.63 -5.70 8.80
CA PRO A 45 19.00 -7.04 8.35
C PRO A 45 17.91 -8.11 8.52
N THR A 46 17.01 -7.91 9.46
CA THR A 46 15.89 -8.83 9.73
C THR A 46 14.65 -8.51 8.90
N ASP A 47 14.63 -7.34 8.24
CA ASP A 47 13.45 -6.86 7.53
C ASP A 47 13.57 -7.20 6.05
N HIS A 48 12.47 -7.69 5.49
CA HIS A 48 12.40 -8.06 4.08
C HIS A 48 11.67 -7.00 3.26
N TRP A 49 11.32 -5.88 3.90
CA TRP A 49 10.34 -4.95 3.36
C TRP A 49 10.53 -3.56 3.95
N GLY A 50 10.53 -2.55 3.09
CA GLY A 50 10.53 -1.14 3.52
C GLY A 50 9.20 -0.48 3.18
N GLN A 51 8.58 0.12 4.18
CA GLN A 51 7.27 0.77 4.04
C GLN A 51 7.28 2.15 4.67
N PRO A 52 6.74 3.17 3.98
CA PRO A 52 6.46 4.42 4.65
C PRO A 52 5.30 4.23 5.63
N LEU A 53 5.62 4.32 6.91
CA LEU A 53 4.60 4.31 7.95
C LEU A 53 4.55 5.68 8.63
N PRO A 54 3.38 6.11 9.05
CA PRO A 54 3.34 7.23 9.98
C PRO A 54 4.01 6.81 11.29
N GLU A 55 4.85 7.67 11.81
CA GLU A 55 5.56 7.41 13.08
C GLU A 55 4.60 7.21 14.25
N ASP A 56 3.41 7.75 14.13
CA ASP A 56 2.41 7.70 15.20
C ASP A 56 1.03 7.48 14.60
N CYS A 57 0.50 6.29 14.73
CA CYS A 57 -0.88 6.00 14.35
C CYS A 57 -1.87 6.41 15.45
N THR A 58 -1.41 6.90 16.59
CA THR A 58 -2.30 7.35 17.68
C THR A 58 -2.76 8.80 17.53
N GLY A 59 -2.27 9.51 16.51
CA GLY A 59 -2.88 10.76 16.08
C GLY A 59 -2.37 12.04 16.71
N SER A 60 -1.15 12.07 17.23
CA SER A 60 -0.59 13.31 17.76
C SER A 60 0.10 14.17 16.69
N ALA A 61 0.17 13.71 15.46
CA ALA A 61 0.69 14.54 14.37
C ALA A 61 -0.37 15.58 13.99
N LYS A 62 -0.22 16.78 14.49
CA LYS A 62 -1.13 17.93 14.29
C LYS A 62 -1.26 18.38 12.83
N ARG A 63 -0.67 17.68 11.85
CA ARG A 63 -0.63 18.16 10.46
C ARG A 63 -1.18 17.19 9.41
N VAL A 64 -1.50 15.98 9.79
CA VAL A 64 -2.12 15.02 8.88
C VAL A 64 -3.23 14.33 9.66
N THR A 65 -4.47 14.57 9.29
CA THR A 65 -5.60 13.84 9.85
C THR A 65 -5.53 12.43 9.26
N LEU A 66 -4.60 11.65 9.81
CA LEU A 66 -4.49 10.25 9.45
C LEU A 66 -5.68 9.53 10.07
N MET A 67 -6.54 8.99 9.24
CA MET A 67 -7.45 7.98 9.73
C MET A 67 -6.61 6.86 10.34
N LYS A 68 -6.89 6.55 11.58
CA LYS A 68 -6.21 5.48 12.32
C LYS A 68 -6.55 4.14 11.68
N ASN A 69 -5.75 3.71 10.72
CA ASN A 69 -5.85 2.34 10.26
C ASN A 69 -4.96 1.49 11.16
N VAL A 70 -5.57 0.88 12.15
CA VAL A 70 -4.93 -0.15 12.97
C VAL A 70 -5.28 -1.52 12.37
N TYR A 71 -4.59 -2.56 12.81
CA TYR A 71 -4.89 -3.92 12.33
C TYR A 71 -6.36 -4.29 12.52
N ALA A 72 -6.97 -3.82 13.60
CA ALA A 72 -8.39 -4.07 13.87
C ALA A 72 -9.33 -3.48 12.81
N ASP A 73 -8.93 -2.37 12.18
CA ASP A 73 -9.75 -1.71 11.15
C ASP A 73 -9.80 -2.52 9.83
N LEU A 74 -8.92 -3.48 9.69
CA LEU A 74 -8.90 -4.36 8.52
C LEU A 74 -9.75 -5.62 8.70
N ASN A 75 -10.56 -5.66 9.79
CA ASN A 75 -11.37 -6.81 10.16
C ASN A 75 -10.54 -8.10 10.25
N ILE A 76 -9.25 -7.97 10.60
CA ILE A 76 -8.44 -9.14 10.95
C ILE A 76 -8.95 -9.59 12.31
N GLU A 77 -9.74 -10.66 12.36
CA GLU A 77 -10.30 -11.18 13.58
C GLU A 77 -9.23 -11.92 14.36
N LEU A 78 -8.43 -11.12 15.02
CA LEU A 78 -7.28 -11.60 15.79
C LEU A 78 -7.63 -12.63 16.86
N UNK A 79 -8.60 -12.63 16.93
CA UNK A 79 -9.03 -13.44 17.97
C UNK A 79 -9.65 -14.74 17.60
N ARG A 80 -10.05 -14.67 16.58
CA ARG A 80 -10.84 -15.86 16.26
C ARG A 80 -10.02 -17.06 15.83
N THR A 81 -8.91 -16.85 15.15
CA THR A 81 -8.14 -17.99 14.69
C THR A 81 -6.83 -18.14 15.48
N LYS A 82 -6.55 -19.37 15.90
CA LYS A 82 -5.28 -19.68 16.57
C LYS A 82 -4.06 -19.36 15.70
N HIS A 83 -4.22 -19.40 14.39
CA HIS A 83 -3.14 -19.09 13.44
C HIS A 83 -2.70 -17.63 13.57
N VAL A 84 -3.65 -16.70 13.70
CA VAL A 84 -3.33 -15.27 13.85
C VAL A 84 -2.86 -14.99 15.28
N GLN A 85 -3.45 -15.67 16.29
CA GLN A 85 -3.01 -15.54 17.68
C GLN A 85 -1.54 -15.89 17.86
N MET A 86 -1.04 -16.88 17.09
CA MET A 86 0.36 -17.28 17.14
C MET A 86 1.31 -16.21 16.61
N LEU A 87 0.82 -15.22 15.86
CA LEU A 87 1.64 -14.11 15.36
C LEU A 87 1.86 -13.02 16.42
N ASP A 88 1.13 -13.07 17.53
CA ASP A 88 1.19 -12.08 18.61
C ASP A 88 1.04 -10.64 18.09
N ILE A 89 0.08 -10.43 17.17
CA ILE A 89 -0.17 -9.12 16.59
C ILE A 89 -0.97 -8.27 17.57
N ASN A 90 -0.43 -7.12 17.96
CA ASN A 90 -1.18 -6.14 18.73
C ASN A 90 -2.25 -5.51 17.83
N PRO A 91 -3.55 -5.67 18.13
CA PRO A 91 -4.62 -5.12 17.28
C PRO A 91 -4.60 -3.59 17.19
N THR A 92 -3.96 -2.90 18.12
CA THR A 92 -3.84 -1.44 18.08
C THR A 92 -2.57 -0.98 17.34
N ALA A 93 -1.73 -1.92 16.88
CA ALA A 93 -0.53 -1.56 16.12
C ALA A 93 -0.90 -0.89 14.80
N CYS A 94 -0.05 0.00 14.33
CA CYS A 94 -0.24 0.67 13.05
C CYS A 94 -0.25 -0.32 11.91
N SER A 95 -1.23 -0.20 11.05
CA SER A 95 -1.26 -0.92 9.79
C SER A 95 -0.51 -0.12 8.72
N PHE A 96 0.01 -0.82 7.72
CA PHE A 96 0.63 -0.20 6.57
C PHE A 96 -0.21 -0.45 5.31
N ASN A 97 -0.07 0.45 4.35
CA ASN A 97 -0.70 0.30 3.03
C ASN A 97 0.33 -0.26 2.06
N THR A 98 -0.06 -1.24 1.26
CA THR A 98 0.84 -1.98 0.38
C THR A 98 0.96 -1.40 -1.04
N GLY A 99 0.51 -0.16 -1.23
CA GLY A 99 0.58 0.49 -2.55
C GLY A 99 1.95 1.03 -2.92
N VAL A 100 2.84 1.19 -1.92
CA VAL A 100 4.24 1.61 -2.16
C VAL A 100 5.14 0.84 -1.20
N TYR A 101 6.12 0.13 -1.74
CA TYR A 101 7.09 -0.57 -0.90
C TYR A 101 8.40 -0.84 -1.65
N VAL A 102 9.44 -1.05 -0.86
CA VAL A 102 10.75 -1.51 -1.34
C VAL A 102 10.98 -2.92 -0.80
N THR A 103 11.41 -3.82 -1.64
CA THR A 103 11.75 -5.18 -1.21
C THR A 103 12.89 -5.72 -2.07
N ASP A 104 13.46 -6.84 -1.62
CA ASP A 104 14.49 -7.57 -2.36
C ASP A 104 13.89 -8.88 -2.87
N ILE A 105 13.90 -9.06 -4.19
CA ILE A 105 13.25 -10.21 -4.85
C ILE A 105 13.98 -11.53 -4.51
N ASP A 106 15.28 -11.48 -4.31
CA ASP A 106 16.03 -12.70 -3.96
C ASP A 106 15.70 -13.13 -2.52
N ILE A 107 15.54 -12.15 -1.62
CA ILE A 107 15.09 -12.41 -0.26
C ILE A 107 13.65 -12.94 -0.29
N TRP A 108 12.79 -12.36 -1.13
CA TRP A 108 11.40 -12.81 -1.31
C TRP A 108 11.35 -14.29 -1.70
N ARG A 109 12.18 -14.69 -2.70
CA ARG A 109 12.29 -16.10 -3.14
C ARG A 109 12.84 -16.99 -2.02
N LYS A 110 13.95 -16.57 -1.43
CA LYS A 110 14.64 -17.33 -0.38
C LYS A 110 13.72 -17.66 0.80
N HIS A 111 12.83 -16.73 1.15
CA HIS A 111 11.93 -16.91 2.29
C HIS A 111 10.54 -17.40 1.91
N ASN A 112 10.33 -17.79 0.63
CA ASN A 112 9.07 -18.37 0.14
C ASN A 112 7.88 -17.44 0.44
N ILE A 113 8.06 -16.12 0.19
CA ILE A 113 7.05 -15.12 0.58
C ILE A 113 5.73 -15.35 -0.19
N THR A 114 5.81 -15.67 -1.49
CA THR A 114 4.60 -15.94 -2.28
C THR A 114 3.77 -17.07 -1.65
N GLN A 115 4.42 -18.18 -1.28
CA GLN A 115 3.75 -19.33 -0.68
C GLN A 115 3.11 -18.96 0.68
N LYS A 116 3.76 -18.09 1.45
CA LYS A 116 3.19 -17.60 2.71
C LYS A 116 1.96 -16.75 2.47
N LEU A 117 1.97 -15.92 1.42
CA LEU A 117 0.81 -15.10 1.05
C LEU A 117 -0.35 -16.00 0.58
N GLU A 118 -0.05 -17.00 -0.27
CA GLU A 118 -1.03 -17.99 -0.73
C GLU A 118 -1.64 -18.79 0.43
N TYR A 119 -0.83 -19.11 1.44
CA TYR A 119 -1.31 -19.79 2.63
C TYR A 119 -2.41 -18.98 3.31
N TRP A 120 -2.19 -17.66 3.52
CA TRP A 120 -3.19 -16.80 4.17
C TRP A 120 -4.44 -16.62 3.30
N LEU A 121 -4.28 -16.52 1.96
CA LEU A 121 -5.43 -16.47 1.05
C LEU A 121 -6.28 -17.75 1.20
N THR A 122 -5.60 -18.91 1.13
CA THR A 122 -6.28 -20.20 1.25
C THR A 122 -6.94 -20.38 2.62
N LEU A 123 -6.25 -19.95 3.67
CA LEU A 123 -6.82 -20.06 5.02
C LEU A 123 -8.05 -19.18 5.16
N ASN A 124 -8.03 -17.98 4.58
CA ASN A 124 -9.16 -17.05 4.67
C ASN A 124 -10.42 -17.59 3.99
N THR A 125 -10.28 -18.42 2.95
CA THR A 125 -11.45 -19.06 2.33
C THR A 125 -12.10 -20.11 3.22
N LYS A 126 -11.36 -20.62 4.20
CA LYS A 126 -11.82 -21.69 5.09
C LYS A 126 -12.27 -21.18 6.46
N GLU A 127 -11.56 -20.20 6.99
CA GLU A 127 -11.72 -19.75 8.38
C GLU A 127 -12.09 -18.27 8.52
N GLU A 128 -12.19 -17.56 7.40
CA GLU A 128 -12.53 -16.13 7.37
C GLU A 128 -11.63 -15.28 8.31
N VAL A 129 -10.33 -15.40 8.12
CA VAL A 129 -9.31 -14.78 8.98
C VAL A 129 -9.38 -13.24 9.00
N TYR A 130 -9.64 -12.63 7.85
CA TYR A 130 -9.67 -11.17 7.69
C TYR A 130 -10.90 -10.69 6.91
N GLY A 131 -11.98 -11.42 7.02
CA GLY A 131 -13.27 -11.06 6.43
C GLY A 131 -13.37 -11.30 4.93
N SER A 132 -14.59 -11.55 4.49
CA SER A 132 -14.93 -11.73 3.08
C SER A 132 -15.68 -10.52 2.51
N GLU A 133 -16.25 -9.70 3.39
CA GLU A 133 -17.02 -8.53 2.97
C GLU A 133 -16.13 -7.55 2.20
N ARG A 134 -16.66 -7.01 1.11
CA ARG A 134 -15.96 -6.04 0.25
C ARG A 134 -14.65 -6.56 -0.32
N GLY A 135 -14.54 -7.86 -0.54
CA GLY A 135 -13.35 -8.48 -1.12
C GLY A 135 -12.19 -8.68 -0.14
N GLY A 136 -12.48 -8.66 1.17
CA GLY A 136 -11.47 -8.97 2.19
C GLY A 136 -10.26 -8.04 2.22
N GLY A 137 -10.41 -6.79 1.75
CA GLY A 137 -9.29 -5.84 1.74
C GLY A 137 -8.26 -6.06 0.63
N GLY A 138 -8.55 -6.95 -0.30
CA GLY A 138 -7.65 -7.21 -1.44
C GLY A 138 -6.34 -7.87 -1.01
N SER A 139 -5.25 -7.45 -1.61
CA SER A 139 -3.91 -8.01 -1.35
C SER A 139 -3.29 -7.53 -0.03
N GLN A 140 -3.84 -6.52 0.62
CA GLN A 140 -3.18 -5.92 1.79
C GLN A 140 -3.18 -6.83 3.02
N PRO A 141 -4.32 -7.48 3.45
CA PRO A 141 -4.30 -8.25 4.70
C PRO A 141 -3.30 -9.41 4.72
N PRO A 142 -3.18 -10.26 3.68
CA PRO A 142 -2.13 -11.30 3.71
C PRO A 142 -0.72 -10.71 3.85
N MET A 143 -0.44 -9.59 3.15
CA MET A 143 0.86 -8.94 3.26
C MET A 143 1.11 -8.43 4.67
N MET A 144 0.09 -7.88 5.33
CA MET A 144 0.22 -7.42 6.71
C MET A 144 0.53 -8.57 7.67
N LEU A 145 -0.06 -9.76 7.44
CA LEU A 145 0.22 -10.93 8.26
C LEU A 145 1.63 -11.47 8.02
N VAL A 146 2.04 -11.58 6.75
CA VAL A 146 3.36 -12.14 6.38
C VAL A 146 4.49 -11.21 6.84
N PHE A 147 4.31 -9.90 6.71
CA PHE A 147 5.36 -8.92 7.01
C PHE A 147 5.23 -8.32 8.42
N HIS A 148 4.34 -8.83 9.25
CA HIS A 148 4.25 -8.39 10.64
C HIS A 148 5.62 -8.47 11.32
N ASN A 149 6.06 -7.37 11.91
CA ASN A 149 7.38 -7.24 12.58
C ASN A 149 8.60 -7.49 11.66
N LYS A 150 8.40 -7.46 10.33
CA LYS A 150 9.47 -7.71 9.35
C LYS A 150 9.59 -6.59 8.32
N TYR A 151 9.34 -5.36 8.75
CA TYR A 151 9.41 -4.20 7.88
C TYR A 151 10.18 -3.06 8.55
N THR A 152 10.77 -2.21 7.72
CA THR A 152 11.41 -0.97 8.15
C THR A 152 10.49 0.20 7.78
N SER A 153 10.23 1.07 8.75
CA SER A 153 9.49 2.32 8.50
C SER A 153 10.33 3.27 7.66
N MET A 154 9.70 3.94 6.71
CA MET A 154 10.33 4.95 5.87
C MET A 154 9.62 6.29 6.08
N ASP A 155 10.27 7.37 5.64
CA ASP A 155 9.71 8.72 5.74
C ASP A 155 8.31 8.75 5.09
N PRO A 156 7.26 9.19 5.82
CA PRO A 156 5.89 9.22 5.30
C PRO A 156 5.70 10.07 4.03
N ILE A 157 6.59 11.01 3.74
CA ILE A 157 6.47 11.80 2.50
C ILE A 157 6.62 10.95 1.24
N TRP A 158 7.12 9.71 1.38
CA TRP A 158 7.18 8.73 0.30
C TRP A 158 5.86 7.97 0.09
N HIS A 159 4.82 8.27 0.88
CA HIS A 159 3.53 7.62 0.69
C HIS A 159 2.40 8.46 1.27
N VAL A 160 2.14 9.62 0.68
CA VAL A 160 1.05 10.49 1.09
C VAL A 160 -0.26 9.94 0.53
N ARG A 161 -1.04 9.34 1.41
CA ARG A 161 -2.27 8.58 1.10
C ARG A 161 -3.51 9.43 1.32
N TYR A 162 -4.67 8.79 1.20
CA TYR A 162 -6.02 9.34 1.43
C TYR A 162 -6.46 10.36 0.39
N LEU A 163 -5.72 10.50 -0.70
CA LEU A 163 -6.22 11.24 -1.85
C LEU A 163 -7.33 10.39 -2.49
N GLY A 164 -8.37 11.06 -2.97
CA GLY A 164 -9.49 10.37 -3.57
C GLY A 164 -10.47 9.72 -2.59
N TRP A 165 -10.34 9.96 -1.29
CA TRP A 165 -11.37 9.60 -0.32
C TRP A 165 -12.44 10.69 -0.26
N THR A 166 -13.52 10.45 0.49
CA THR A 166 -14.62 11.41 0.62
C THR A 166 -14.21 12.69 1.34
N LYS A 167 -15.09 13.67 1.29
CA LYS A 167 -14.94 15.00 1.88
C LYS A 167 -14.29 14.98 3.26
N GLY A 168 -13.24 15.74 3.43
CA GLY A 168 -12.65 16.01 4.73
C GLY A 168 -11.13 15.79 4.83
N THR A 169 -10.52 15.02 3.95
CA THR A 169 -9.07 14.90 3.94
C THR A 169 -8.50 15.95 2.97
N SER A 170 -8.28 17.12 3.49
CA SER A 170 -7.75 18.23 2.69
C SER A 170 -6.31 18.49 3.11
N TYR A 171 -5.39 18.17 2.22
CA TYR A 171 -4.00 18.55 2.36
C TYR A 171 -3.80 19.95 1.78
N THR A 172 -2.93 20.74 2.41
CA THR A 172 -2.56 22.03 1.83
C THR A 172 -1.70 21.82 0.58
N SER A 173 -1.79 22.75 -0.36
CA SER A 173 -0.95 22.72 -1.58
C SER A 173 0.55 22.71 -1.22
N SER A 174 0.93 23.45 -0.18
CA SER A 174 2.31 23.47 0.30
C SER A 174 2.79 22.10 0.79
N PHE A 175 1.94 21.36 1.50
CA PHE A 175 2.28 19.99 1.93
C PHE A 175 2.40 19.06 0.72
N LEU A 176 1.41 19.12 -0.20
CA LEU A 176 1.41 18.24 -1.37
C LEU A 176 2.61 18.51 -2.29
N SER A 177 3.10 19.76 -2.36
CA SER A 177 4.28 20.08 -3.19
C SER A 177 5.58 19.54 -2.59
N GLN A 178 5.60 19.22 -1.30
CA GLN A 178 6.77 18.64 -0.62
C GLN A 178 6.73 17.12 -0.59
N ALA A 179 5.56 16.54 -0.84
CA ALA A 179 5.39 15.08 -0.87
C ALA A 179 6.21 14.48 -2.02
N LYS A 180 6.92 13.39 -1.75
CA LYS A 180 7.71 12.71 -2.77
C LYS A 180 6.91 11.68 -3.57
N LEU A 181 5.79 11.20 -2.98
CA LEU A 181 4.88 10.30 -3.69
C LEU A 181 3.46 10.52 -3.15
N LEU A 182 2.53 10.72 -4.07
CA LEU A 182 1.10 10.92 -3.81
C LEU A 182 0.33 9.69 -4.25
N HIS A 183 -0.60 9.21 -3.42
CA HIS A 183 -1.37 7.99 -3.69
C HIS A 183 -2.87 8.25 -3.55
N TRP A 184 -3.61 8.16 -4.67
CA TRP A 184 -5.08 8.27 -4.69
C TRP A 184 -5.71 6.92 -4.33
N ASN A 185 -5.38 6.42 -3.12
CA ASN A 185 -5.87 5.10 -2.67
C ASN A 185 -7.38 5.07 -2.36
N GLY A 186 -8.08 6.20 -2.50
CA GLY A 186 -9.53 6.27 -2.37
C GLY A 186 -10.26 5.91 -3.66
N GLN A 187 -11.60 5.87 -3.57
CA GLN A 187 -12.44 5.50 -4.70
C GLN A 187 -12.49 6.55 -5.82
N PHE A 188 -12.19 7.82 -5.49
CA PHE A 188 -12.23 8.93 -6.45
C PHE A 188 -10.85 9.14 -7.06
N LYS A 189 -10.57 8.41 -8.12
CA LYS A 189 -9.27 8.45 -8.78
C LYS A 189 -9.03 9.80 -9.49
N PRO A 190 -7.77 10.24 -9.65
CA PRO A 190 -7.47 11.60 -10.16
C PRO A 190 -7.93 11.83 -11.60
N TRP A 191 -8.15 10.74 -12.33
CA TRP A 191 -8.70 10.81 -13.69
C TRP A 191 -10.22 10.84 -13.72
N GLY A 192 -10.88 10.82 -12.56
CA GLY A 192 -12.33 10.80 -12.44
C GLY A 192 -12.95 12.18 -12.23
N ARG A 193 -14.28 12.23 -12.31
CA ARG A 193 -15.06 13.48 -12.31
C ARG A 193 -14.97 14.29 -11.01
N VAL A 194 -14.85 13.62 -9.87
CA VAL A 194 -14.98 14.28 -8.56
C VAL A 194 -13.74 14.14 -7.67
N SER A 195 -12.60 13.90 -8.28
CA SER A 195 -11.37 13.73 -7.50
C SER A 195 -10.83 15.05 -6.98
N GLN A 196 -10.29 15.02 -5.77
CA GLN A 196 -9.52 16.13 -5.22
C GLN A 196 -8.09 16.10 -5.77
N HIS A 197 -7.50 17.28 -5.94
CA HIS A 197 -6.10 17.45 -6.35
C HIS A 197 -5.77 16.82 -7.71
N SER A 198 -6.79 16.65 -8.58
CA SER A 198 -6.57 16.15 -9.94
C SER A 198 -5.69 17.09 -10.77
N GLU A 199 -5.63 18.37 -10.38
CA GLU A 199 -4.73 19.35 -11.02
C GLU A 199 -3.25 18.97 -10.87
N ILE A 200 -2.89 18.24 -9.81
CA ILE A 200 -1.52 17.73 -9.67
C ILE A 200 -1.28 16.59 -10.66
N TRP A 201 -2.21 15.64 -10.70
CA TRP A 201 -2.12 14.49 -11.62
C TRP A 201 -2.06 14.95 -13.08
N ASN A 202 -2.84 15.99 -13.42
CA ASN A 202 -2.90 16.52 -14.79
C ASN A 202 -1.54 17.00 -15.30
N LYS A 203 -0.63 17.42 -14.42
CA LYS A 203 0.73 17.84 -14.81
C LYS A 203 1.55 16.70 -15.40
N TYR A 204 1.22 15.47 -15.01
CA TYR A 204 1.96 14.27 -15.41
C TYR A 204 1.20 13.44 -16.46
N PHE A 205 -0.05 13.81 -16.74
CA PHE A 205 -0.87 13.07 -17.69
C PHE A 205 -0.37 13.25 -19.11
N ILE A 206 -0.15 12.13 -19.79
CA ILE A 206 0.18 12.09 -21.22
C ILE A 206 -1.03 11.47 -21.92
N GLU A 207 -1.50 12.12 -22.96
CA GLU A 207 -2.66 11.63 -23.73
C GLU A 207 -2.35 10.25 -24.32
N ASP A 208 -3.34 9.35 -24.20
CA ASP A 208 -3.23 8.01 -24.77
C ASP A 208 -3.18 8.12 -26.31
N PRO A 209 -2.08 7.72 -26.95
CA PRO A 209 -1.97 7.83 -28.40
C PRO A 209 -2.98 6.97 -29.16
N LEU A 210 -3.57 5.97 -28.49
CA LEU A 210 -4.60 5.11 -29.10
C LEU A 210 -6.02 5.61 -28.84
N GLY A 211 -6.17 6.67 -28.03
CA GLY A 211 -7.46 7.25 -27.70
C GLY A 211 -8.39 6.33 -26.89
N LYS A 212 -7.85 5.28 -26.29
CA LYS A 212 -8.65 4.31 -25.50
C LYS A 212 -8.92 4.81 -24.09
N PHE A 213 -8.16 5.79 -23.62
CA PHE A 213 -8.31 6.36 -22.30
C PHE A 213 -8.36 7.88 -22.36
N ALA A 214 -9.34 8.46 -21.69
CA ALA A 214 -9.42 9.90 -21.47
C ALA A 214 -9.94 10.15 -20.05
N PRO A 215 -9.37 11.15 -19.33
CA PRO A 215 -9.87 11.50 -18.02
C PRO A 215 -11.31 12.04 -18.10
N ILE A 216 -12.15 11.63 -17.17
CA ILE A 216 -13.53 12.14 -17.09
C ILE A 216 -13.49 13.42 -16.27
N ARG A 217 -13.76 14.55 -16.88
CA ARG A 217 -13.74 15.85 -16.20
C ARG A 217 -15.16 16.39 -15.98
N LYS A 218 -15.30 17.18 -14.94
CA LYS A 218 -16.53 17.95 -14.73
C LYS A 218 -16.55 19.08 -15.77
N SER A 219 -17.59 19.12 -16.58
CA SER A 219 -17.84 20.24 -17.48
C SER A 219 -18.22 21.49 -16.69
#